data_b90993cc7f8dd7d9b7d523f16c7922eb
#
_entry.id   b90993cc7f8dd7d9b7d523f16c7922eb
#
_cell.length_a   1.000
_cell.length_b   1.000
_cell.length_c   1.000
_cell.angle_alpha   90.00
_cell.angle_beta   90.00
_cell.angle_gamma   90.00
#
_symmetry.space_group_name_H-M   'P 1'
#
loop_
_entity.id
_entity.type
_entity.pdbx_description
1 polymer ?
#
loop_
_entity_poly.entity_id
_entity_poly.type
_entity_poly.pdbx_seq_one_letter_code
_entity_poly.pdbx_strand_id
1 'polypeptide(L)'
;MISEVERTLAGLLEEARPAVLFEAMRHAVMAGGKRIRPQICLASAVAAGGRMEDALFPACAIELLHSYTLVHDDLPAMDNDTMRRGQPSVWAKYGEADAILAGDALQALAFRTAAQTPRNVDKVLAELGEAAVGVVRGQVEDVARQRLTTNDQRLTTNDDFIYRHKTADLFIAAAAMGALAGGGSNEDVARLRAYALNLGMAFQHTDDLQDGDSPYPVEETRQKVVCLTAAAIAALDGLPGDTAPLAVLAERIVATYHPSAKCDIIKASFSLTTKRKAEDGYQG
;
A
#
# COMPACT_ATOMS: atom_id res chain seq x y z
N MET A 1 1.58 16.01 -9.72
CA MET A 1 1.33 15.12 -8.56
C MET A 1 2.54 14.22 -8.25
N ILE A 2 2.78 13.14 -8.99
CA ILE A 2 3.89 12.22 -8.69
C ILE A 2 5.27 12.88 -8.84
N SER A 3 5.46 13.78 -9.80
CA SER A 3 6.70 14.56 -9.95
C SER A 3 7.08 15.36 -8.70
N GLU A 4 6.10 15.82 -7.91
CA GLU A 4 6.35 16.52 -6.66
C GLU A 4 6.82 15.57 -5.57
N VAL A 5 6.19 14.40 -5.46
CA VAL A 5 6.63 13.33 -4.55
C VAL A 5 8.07 12.92 -4.88
N GLU A 6 8.39 12.67 -6.15
CA GLU A 6 9.73 12.31 -6.59
C GLU A 6 10.78 13.38 -6.23
N ARG A 7 10.44 14.65 -6.43
CA ARG A 7 11.32 15.77 -6.08
C ARG A 7 11.55 15.86 -4.58
N THR A 8 10.48 15.70 -3.79
CA THR A 8 10.56 15.73 -2.33
C THR A 8 11.37 14.56 -1.79
N LEU A 9 11.13 13.34 -2.31
CA LEU A 9 11.92 12.16 -1.94
C LEU A 9 13.39 12.33 -2.29
N ALA A 10 13.72 12.88 -3.46
CA ALA A 10 15.09 13.17 -3.85
C ALA A 10 15.76 14.14 -2.88
N GLY A 11 15.07 15.22 -2.49
CA GLY A 11 15.58 16.20 -1.51
C GLY A 11 15.78 15.61 -0.12
N LEU A 12 14.87 14.74 0.35
CA LEU A 12 15.01 14.07 1.65
C LEU A 12 16.23 13.14 1.72
N LEU A 13 16.74 12.69 0.57
CA LEU A 13 17.84 11.76 0.41
C LEU A 13 19.16 12.44 -0.04
N GLU A 14 19.21 13.76 -0.06
CA GLU A 14 20.41 14.52 -0.50
C GLU A 14 21.54 14.60 0.53
N GLU A 15 21.34 14.16 1.77
CA GLU A 15 22.31 14.26 2.82
C GLU A 15 23.62 13.50 2.51
N ALA A 16 24.77 14.05 2.92
CA ALA A 16 26.05 13.65 2.36
C ALA A 16 26.88 12.69 3.25
N ARG A 17 26.50 12.43 4.51
CA ARG A 17 27.33 11.61 5.43
C ARG A 17 26.48 10.72 6.34
N PRO A 18 26.86 9.44 6.47
CA PRO A 18 27.87 8.73 5.66
C PRO A 18 27.37 8.49 4.22
N ALA A 19 28.23 8.75 3.22
CA ALA A 19 27.84 8.72 1.81
C ALA A 19 27.21 7.37 1.40
N VAL A 20 27.79 6.25 1.80
CA VAL A 20 27.29 4.91 1.45
C VAL A 20 25.86 4.68 1.92
N LEU A 21 25.47 5.18 3.09
CA LEU A 21 24.09 5.06 3.60
C LEU A 21 23.10 5.78 2.69
N PHE A 22 23.38 7.05 2.37
CA PHE A 22 22.47 7.84 1.51
C PHE A 22 22.43 7.36 0.07
N GLU A 23 23.55 6.84 -0.45
CA GLU A 23 23.60 6.18 -1.76
C GLU A 23 22.72 4.92 -1.78
N ALA A 24 22.81 4.07 -0.75
CA ALA A 24 22.00 2.86 -0.61
C ALA A 24 20.50 3.18 -0.48
N MET A 25 20.13 4.14 0.38
CA MET A 25 18.75 4.62 0.53
C MET A 25 18.21 5.19 -0.78
N ARG A 26 18.99 6.04 -1.46
CA ARG A 26 18.63 6.63 -2.75
C ARG A 26 18.46 5.56 -3.82
N HIS A 27 19.35 4.58 -3.87
CA HIS A 27 19.26 3.43 -4.78
C HIS A 27 17.94 2.68 -4.58
N ALA A 28 17.53 2.40 -3.33
CA ALA A 28 16.27 1.74 -3.02
C ALA A 28 15.04 2.57 -3.45
N VAL A 29 15.02 3.84 -3.08
CA VAL A 29 13.84 4.70 -3.26
C VAL A 29 13.69 5.17 -4.71
N MET A 30 14.80 5.57 -5.36
CA MET A 30 14.78 6.19 -6.69
C MET A 30 14.89 5.17 -7.84
N ALA A 31 14.91 3.87 -7.54
CA ALA A 31 14.89 2.80 -8.55
C ALA A 31 13.61 2.77 -9.43
N GLY A 32 12.71 3.72 -9.25
CA GLY A 32 11.44 3.78 -9.94
C GLY A 32 10.32 3.05 -9.20
N GLY A 33 9.22 2.80 -9.93
CA GLY A 33 8.03 2.15 -9.40
C GLY A 33 6.76 2.90 -9.73
N LYS A 34 5.61 2.25 -9.56
CA LYS A 34 4.28 2.83 -9.90
C LYS A 34 3.82 3.92 -8.91
N ARG A 35 4.49 4.08 -7.76
CA ARG A 35 4.12 5.03 -6.69
C ARG A 35 2.63 4.96 -6.31
N ILE A 36 2.08 3.76 -6.22
CA ILE A 36 0.64 3.56 -5.96
C ILE A 36 0.26 4.11 -4.59
N ARG A 37 1.03 3.83 -3.54
CA ARG A 37 0.76 4.28 -2.17
C ARG A 37 0.79 5.82 -2.04
N PRO A 38 1.77 6.55 -2.56
CA PRO A 38 1.71 8.01 -2.68
C PRO A 38 0.48 8.51 -3.43
N GLN A 39 0.10 7.87 -4.55
CA GLN A 39 -1.09 8.27 -5.31
C GLN A 39 -2.36 8.12 -4.47
N ILE A 40 -2.52 7.01 -3.75
CA ILE A 40 -3.64 6.80 -2.82
C ILE A 40 -3.65 7.91 -1.75
N CYS A 41 -2.51 8.18 -1.12
CA CYS A 41 -2.42 9.18 -0.05
C CYS A 41 -2.85 10.57 -0.53
N LEU A 42 -2.30 11.04 -1.64
CA LEU A 42 -2.62 12.34 -2.21
C LEU A 42 -4.10 12.44 -2.65
N ALA A 43 -4.60 11.41 -3.32
CA ALA A 43 -5.99 11.35 -3.78
C ALA A 43 -6.98 11.27 -2.61
N SER A 44 -6.62 10.57 -1.52
CA SER A 44 -7.45 10.49 -0.31
C SER A 44 -7.59 11.83 0.40
N ALA A 45 -6.55 12.67 0.40
CA ALA A 45 -6.67 14.03 0.93
C ALA A 45 -7.71 14.85 0.16
N VAL A 46 -7.69 14.76 -1.17
CA VAL A 46 -8.65 15.44 -2.04
C VAL A 46 -10.06 14.88 -1.87
N ALA A 47 -10.20 13.55 -1.81
CA ALA A 47 -11.49 12.88 -1.61
C ALA A 47 -12.12 13.23 -0.25
N ALA A 48 -11.30 13.50 0.76
CA ALA A 48 -11.75 14.00 2.07
C ALA A 48 -12.03 15.52 2.11
N GLY A 49 -12.02 16.21 0.96
CA GLY A 49 -12.29 17.65 0.86
C GLY A 49 -11.10 18.56 1.15
N GLY A 50 -9.92 18.01 1.37
CA GLY A 50 -8.68 18.75 1.60
C GLY A 50 -7.90 19.01 0.31
N ARG A 51 -6.67 19.45 0.49
CA ARG A 51 -5.76 19.76 -0.61
C ARG A 51 -4.68 18.69 -0.72
N MET A 52 -4.23 18.43 -1.94
CA MET A 52 -3.18 17.45 -2.24
C MET A 52 -1.85 17.79 -1.54
N GLU A 53 -1.51 19.07 -1.46
CA GLU A 53 -0.28 19.57 -0.86
C GLU A 53 -0.20 19.26 0.63
N ASP A 54 -1.34 19.19 1.33
CA ASP A 54 -1.42 18.84 2.76
C ASP A 54 -0.96 17.40 3.03
N ALA A 55 -1.06 16.52 2.03
CA ALA A 55 -0.68 15.11 2.11
C ALA A 55 0.69 14.78 1.47
N LEU A 56 1.47 15.77 1.04
CA LEU A 56 2.76 15.52 0.37
C LEU A 56 3.76 14.78 1.27
N PHE A 57 3.94 15.22 2.51
CA PHE A 57 4.83 14.54 3.45
C PHE A 57 4.33 13.15 3.86
N PRO A 58 3.05 12.95 4.19
CA PRO A 58 2.49 11.61 4.37
C PRO A 58 2.70 10.68 3.16
N ALA A 59 2.54 11.19 1.94
CA ALA A 59 2.76 10.42 0.71
C ALA A 59 4.23 10.01 0.53
N CYS A 60 5.17 10.90 0.86
CA CYS A 60 6.59 10.56 0.88
C CYS A 60 6.92 9.55 2.00
N ALA A 61 6.34 9.74 3.19
CA ALA A 61 6.59 8.88 4.33
C ALA A 61 6.16 7.42 4.07
N ILE A 62 4.98 7.21 3.51
CA ILE A 62 4.51 5.85 3.19
C ILE A 62 5.37 5.18 2.10
N GLU A 63 5.93 5.93 1.15
CA GLU A 63 6.83 5.38 0.15
C GLU A 63 8.21 5.05 0.73
N LEU A 64 8.72 5.85 1.68
CA LEU A 64 9.94 5.54 2.42
C LEU A 64 9.77 4.27 3.26
N LEU A 65 8.64 4.13 3.96
CA LEU A 65 8.31 2.93 4.72
C LEU A 65 8.18 1.70 3.80
N HIS A 66 7.53 1.83 2.65
CA HIS A 66 7.47 0.76 1.67
C HIS A 66 8.86 0.39 1.12
N SER A 67 9.73 1.38 0.89
CA SER A 67 11.08 1.12 0.38
C SER A 67 11.93 0.36 1.40
N TYR A 68 11.78 0.67 2.70
CA TYR A 68 12.38 -0.09 3.78
C TYR A 68 11.99 -1.57 3.72
N THR A 69 10.70 -1.88 3.56
CA THR A 69 10.26 -3.28 3.52
C THR A 69 10.93 -4.04 2.37
N LEU A 70 10.99 -3.44 1.18
CA LEU A 70 11.63 -4.07 0.02
C LEU A 70 13.13 -4.30 0.23
N VAL A 71 13.83 -3.36 0.87
CA VAL A 71 15.27 -3.51 1.17
C VAL A 71 15.52 -4.69 2.10
N HIS A 72 14.68 -4.86 3.14
CA HIS A 72 14.83 -5.96 4.08
C HIS A 72 14.32 -7.29 3.53
N ASP A 73 13.24 -7.28 2.75
CA ASP A 73 12.73 -8.49 2.08
C ASP A 73 13.76 -9.10 1.13
N ASP A 74 14.55 -8.28 0.42
CA ASP A 74 15.59 -8.75 -0.50
C ASP A 74 16.78 -9.44 0.19
N LEU A 75 17.00 -9.27 1.49
CA LEU A 75 18.17 -9.82 2.21
C LEU A 75 18.27 -11.35 2.08
N PRO A 76 19.52 -11.91 2.13
CA PRO A 76 19.73 -13.36 2.04
C PRO A 76 18.99 -14.19 3.10
N ALA A 77 18.73 -13.60 4.28
CA ALA A 77 17.98 -14.25 5.35
C ALA A 77 16.45 -14.24 5.14
N MET A 78 15.97 -13.51 4.14
CA MET A 78 14.56 -13.34 3.78
C MET A 78 14.30 -13.97 2.41
N ASP A 79 14.00 -13.19 1.37
CA ASP A 79 13.68 -13.68 0.03
C ASP A 79 14.94 -13.99 -0.81
N ASN A 80 16.12 -13.49 -0.39
CA ASN A 80 17.40 -13.65 -1.06
C ASN A 80 17.39 -13.15 -2.54
N ASP A 81 16.69 -12.06 -2.77
CA ASP A 81 16.57 -11.47 -4.10
C ASP A 81 17.79 -10.63 -4.45
N THR A 82 18.50 -10.99 -5.49
CA THR A 82 19.68 -10.22 -5.98
C THR A 82 19.32 -9.05 -6.89
N MET A 83 18.07 -9.01 -7.39
CA MET A 83 17.58 -8.02 -8.34
C MET A 83 16.24 -7.43 -7.89
N ARG A 84 16.09 -6.11 -7.97
CA ARG A 84 14.84 -5.41 -7.68
C ARG A 84 14.59 -4.33 -8.73
N ARG A 85 13.41 -4.34 -9.38
CA ARG A 85 13.04 -3.35 -10.41
C ARG A 85 14.08 -3.22 -11.54
N GLY A 86 14.69 -4.32 -11.95
CA GLY A 86 15.68 -4.36 -13.03
C GLY A 86 17.08 -3.85 -12.65
N GLN A 87 17.35 -3.61 -11.38
CA GLN A 87 18.65 -3.22 -10.83
C GLN A 87 19.08 -4.21 -9.74
N PRO A 88 20.36 -4.30 -9.39
CA PRO A 88 20.80 -5.06 -8.22
C PRO A 88 20.06 -4.59 -6.97
N SER A 89 19.63 -5.52 -6.11
CA SER A 89 19.08 -5.18 -4.81
C SER A 89 20.11 -4.46 -3.94
N VAL A 90 19.69 -3.80 -2.85
CA VAL A 90 20.61 -3.02 -2.02
C VAL A 90 21.71 -3.91 -1.44
N TRP A 91 21.35 -5.08 -0.92
CA TRP A 91 22.36 -5.99 -0.36
C TRP A 91 23.33 -6.55 -1.42
N ALA A 92 22.84 -6.82 -2.61
CA ALA A 92 23.68 -7.33 -3.69
C ALA A 92 24.69 -6.27 -4.18
N LYS A 93 24.35 -4.98 -4.05
CA LYS A 93 25.21 -3.86 -4.49
C LYS A 93 26.10 -3.30 -3.40
N TYR A 94 25.61 -3.19 -2.16
CA TYR A 94 26.28 -2.50 -1.07
C TYR A 94 26.70 -3.45 0.08
N GLY A 95 26.22 -4.69 0.07
CA GLY A 95 26.42 -5.69 1.12
C GLY A 95 25.28 -5.71 2.14
N GLU A 96 25.21 -6.81 2.90
CA GLU A 96 24.12 -7.07 3.85
C GLU A 96 24.04 -6.03 4.96
N ALA A 97 25.20 -5.66 5.55
CA ALA A 97 25.24 -4.70 6.65
C ALA A 97 24.71 -3.32 6.23
N ASP A 98 25.11 -2.82 5.06
CA ASP A 98 24.65 -1.54 4.55
C ASP A 98 23.18 -1.61 4.14
N ALA A 99 22.67 -2.76 3.67
CA ALA A 99 21.26 -2.95 3.38
C ALA A 99 20.41 -2.92 4.65
N ILE A 100 20.81 -3.60 5.72
CA ILE A 100 20.13 -3.55 7.02
C ILE A 100 20.05 -2.10 7.52
N LEU A 101 21.19 -1.41 7.55
CA LEU A 101 21.27 -0.02 8.03
C LEU A 101 20.49 0.95 7.13
N ALA A 102 20.46 0.74 5.82
CA ALA A 102 19.67 1.54 4.89
C ALA A 102 18.17 1.36 5.12
N GLY A 103 17.71 0.13 5.37
CA GLY A 103 16.32 -0.15 5.73
C GLY A 103 15.92 0.53 7.04
N ASP A 104 16.73 0.40 8.10
CA ASP A 104 16.49 1.06 9.39
C ASP A 104 16.42 2.59 9.25
N ALA A 105 17.34 3.16 8.47
CA ALA A 105 17.37 4.59 8.22
C ALA A 105 16.14 5.07 7.39
N LEU A 106 15.70 4.29 6.41
CA LEU A 106 14.48 4.57 5.63
C LEU A 106 13.23 4.55 6.52
N GLN A 107 13.13 3.57 7.43
CA GLN A 107 12.03 3.50 8.38
C GLN A 107 12.03 4.73 9.31
N ALA A 108 13.16 5.07 9.89
CA ALA A 108 13.30 6.27 10.75
C ALA A 108 12.99 7.56 9.98
N LEU A 109 13.46 7.67 8.73
CA LEU A 109 13.20 8.80 7.86
C LEU A 109 11.72 8.92 7.51
N ALA A 110 11.00 7.80 7.35
CA ALA A 110 9.56 7.80 7.12
C ALA A 110 8.81 8.50 8.27
N PHE A 111 9.11 8.15 9.52
CA PHE A 111 8.50 8.81 10.69
C PHE A 111 8.88 10.28 10.79
N ARG A 112 10.17 10.62 10.58
CA ARG A 112 10.63 12.03 10.54
C ARG A 112 9.90 12.83 9.46
N THR A 113 9.63 12.24 8.31
CA THR A 113 8.92 12.87 7.21
C THR A 113 7.43 13.04 7.53
N ALA A 114 6.77 12.01 8.07
CA ALA A 114 5.38 12.08 8.49
C ALA A 114 5.14 13.14 9.57
N ALA A 115 6.11 13.37 10.44
CA ALA A 115 6.04 14.42 11.47
C ALA A 115 5.97 15.86 10.90
N GLN A 116 6.24 16.05 9.60
CA GLN A 116 6.10 17.35 8.92
C GLN A 116 4.68 17.58 8.37
N THR A 117 3.75 16.69 8.61
CA THR A 117 2.35 16.84 8.21
C THR A 117 1.73 18.06 8.88
N PRO A 118 1.01 18.92 8.14
CA PRO A 118 0.53 20.21 8.69
C PRO A 118 -0.64 20.06 9.68
N ARG A 119 -1.35 18.91 9.66
CA ARG A 119 -2.54 18.66 10.51
C ARG A 119 -2.58 17.21 10.98
N ASN A 120 -3.21 16.98 12.15
CA ASN A 120 -3.41 15.64 12.72
C ASN A 120 -2.13 14.78 12.74
N VAL A 121 -0.98 15.40 12.98
CA VAL A 121 0.33 14.74 12.91
C VAL A 121 0.41 13.53 13.84
N ASP A 122 -0.19 13.61 15.02
CA ASP A 122 -0.29 12.52 15.99
C ASP A 122 -1.01 11.30 15.41
N LYS A 123 -2.16 11.52 14.75
CA LYS A 123 -2.93 10.47 14.11
C LYS A 123 -2.22 9.90 12.88
N VAL A 124 -1.59 10.77 12.07
CA VAL A 124 -0.79 10.33 10.91
C VAL A 124 0.37 9.45 11.34
N LEU A 125 1.07 9.80 12.42
CA LEU A 125 2.14 8.98 12.97
C LEU A 125 1.62 7.66 13.55
N ALA A 126 0.43 7.65 14.17
CA ALA A 126 -0.20 6.43 14.64
C ALA A 126 -0.53 5.48 13.49
N GLU A 127 -1.11 5.98 12.38
CA GLU A 127 -1.38 5.18 11.18
C GLU A 127 -0.11 4.57 10.59
N LEU A 128 0.94 5.38 10.48
CA LEU A 128 2.22 4.90 9.96
C LEU A 128 2.83 3.83 10.88
N GLY A 129 2.71 3.99 12.20
CA GLY A 129 3.19 3.04 13.20
C GLY A 129 2.45 1.71 13.14
N GLU A 130 1.11 1.74 13.08
CA GLU A 130 0.30 0.53 12.93
C GLU A 130 0.65 -0.24 11.66
N ALA A 131 0.82 0.47 10.53
CA ALA A 131 1.22 -0.16 9.29
C ALA A 131 2.63 -0.75 9.35
N ALA A 132 3.58 -0.08 10.00
CA ALA A 132 4.94 -0.60 10.17
C ALA A 132 4.96 -1.91 10.96
N VAL A 133 4.19 -1.98 12.06
CA VAL A 133 4.03 -3.22 12.85
C VAL A 133 3.28 -4.28 12.04
N GLY A 134 2.21 -3.88 11.34
CA GLY A 134 1.40 -4.77 10.52
C GLY A 134 2.22 -5.49 9.46
N VAL A 135 3.04 -4.75 8.71
CA VAL A 135 3.91 -5.33 7.66
C VAL A 135 4.90 -6.35 8.25
N VAL A 136 5.50 -6.06 9.41
CA VAL A 136 6.41 -7.00 10.08
C VAL A 136 5.66 -8.28 10.47
N ARG A 137 4.42 -8.17 10.99
CA ARG A 137 3.58 -9.33 11.32
C ARG A 137 3.28 -10.16 10.07
N GLY A 138 2.91 -9.51 8.96
CA GLY A 138 2.67 -10.18 7.69
C GLY A 138 3.91 -10.91 7.17
N GLN A 139 5.08 -10.28 7.27
CA GLN A 139 6.34 -10.86 6.83
C GLN A 139 6.76 -12.07 7.70
N VAL A 140 6.53 -12.05 9.01
CA VAL A 140 6.80 -13.20 9.89
C VAL A 140 5.98 -14.42 9.45
N GLU A 141 4.69 -14.23 9.14
CA GLU A 141 3.83 -15.32 8.64
C GLU A 141 4.25 -15.80 7.25
N ASP A 142 4.68 -14.89 6.38
CA ASP A 142 5.15 -15.24 5.04
C ASP A 142 6.44 -16.07 5.08
N VAL A 143 7.40 -15.68 5.90
CA VAL A 143 8.63 -16.47 6.14
C VAL A 143 8.30 -17.82 6.78
N ALA A 144 7.34 -17.88 7.70
CA ALA A 144 6.89 -19.15 8.27
C ALA A 144 6.28 -20.05 7.18
N ARG A 145 5.46 -19.49 6.28
CA ARG A 145 4.89 -20.21 5.12
C ARG A 145 5.96 -20.81 4.22
N GLN A 146 7.00 -20.05 3.88
CA GLN A 146 8.11 -20.54 3.06
C GLN A 146 8.87 -21.72 3.70
N ARG A 147 9.01 -21.73 5.04
CA ARG A 147 9.66 -22.82 5.77
C ARG A 147 8.83 -24.09 5.87
N LEU A 148 7.51 -24.00 5.75
CA LEU A 148 6.58 -25.14 5.87
C LEU A 148 6.55 -26.09 4.68
N THR A 149 7.12 -25.73 3.53
CA THR A 149 7.26 -26.63 2.36
C THR A 149 8.07 -27.91 2.66
N THR A 150 8.60 -28.06 3.88
CA THR A 150 9.43 -29.17 4.33
C THR A 150 8.87 -29.97 5.52
N ASN A 151 7.61 -30.42 5.50
CA ASN A 151 7.07 -31.48 6.40
C ASN A 151 6.43 -31.13 7.75
N ASP A 152 6.10 -29.89 8.09
CA ASP A 152 5.36 -29.63 9.34
C ASP A 152 3.90 -29.21 9.10
N GLN A 153 2.98 -30.17 9.16
CA GLN A 153 1.53 -29.99 8.96
C GLN A 153 0.82 -29.20 10.08
N ARG A 154 1.53 -28.60 11.04
CA ARG A 154 0.94 -27.96 12.22
C ARG A 154 0.71 -26.46 12.11
N LEU A 155 1.24 -25.83 11.08
CA LEU A 155 1.06 -24.39 10.86
C LEU A 155 0.15 -24.21 9.65
N THR A 156 -1.12 -23.94 9.87
CA THR A 156 -2.02 -23.43 8.83
C THR A 156 -1.67 -21.96 8.63
N THR A 157 -0.95 -21.63 7.58
CA THR A 157 -0.76 -20.23 7.18
C THR A 157 -2.09 -19.66 6.70
N ASN A 158 -2.42 -18.48 7.18
CA ASN A 158 -3.62 -17.78 6.77
C ASN A 158 -3.24 -16.77 5.66
N ASP A 159 -3.47 -17.13 4.40
CA ASP A 159 -3.14 -16.26 3.26
C ASP A 159 -3.84 -14.90 3.37
N ASP A 160 -5.08 -14.85 3.84
CA ASP A 160 -5.78 -13.58 4.06
C ASP A 160 -5.08 -12.71 5.11
N PHE A 161 -4.47 -13.32 6.14
CA PHE A 161 -3.67 -12.58 7.12
C PHE A 161 -2.41 -12.00 6.49
N ILE A 162 -1.69 -12.79 5.69
CA ILE A 162 -0.49 -12.33 4.97
C ILE A 162 -0.86 -11.19 4.03
N TYR A 163 -1.87 -11.36 3.19
CA TYR A 163 -2.34 -10.35 2.24
C TYR A 163 -2.75 -9.05 2.92
N ARG A 164 -3.48 -9.18 4.03
CA ARG A 164 -3.89 -8.05 4.86
C ARG A 164 -2.68 -7.29 5.38
N HIS A 165 -1.78 -7.97 6.07
CA HIS A 165 -0.71 -7.31 6.81
C HIS A 165 0.51 -6.98 5.95
N LYS A 166 0.97 -7.89 5.09
CA LYS A 166 2.13 -7.63 4.21
C LYS A 166 1.80 -6.57 3.15
N THR A 167 0.57 -6.54 2.62
CA THR A 167 0.21 -5.68 1.48
C THR A 167 -0.81 -4.60 1.84
N ALA A 168 -2.01 -4.97 2.34
CA ALA A 168 -3.12 -4.03 2.48
C ALA A 168 -2.89 -2.98 3.60
N ASP A 169 -2.16 -3.28 4.67
CA ASP A 169 -1.92 -2.31 5.76
C ASP A 169 -1.22 -1.04 5.26
N LEU A 170 -0.26 -1.15 4.32
CA LEU A 170 0.36 0.04 3.72
C LEU A 170 -0.59 0.83 2.81
N PHE A 171 -1.56 0.18 2.16
CA PHE A 171 -2.62 0.86 1.42
C PHE A 171 -3.57 1.60 2.35
N ILE A 172 -3.97 0.94 3.45
CA ILE A 172 -4.85 1.51 4.49
C ILE A 172 -4.20 2.74 5.11
N ALA A 173 -2.93 2.63 5.52
CA ALA A 173 -2.19 3.76 6.07
C ALA A 173 -2.06 4.91 5.07
N ALA A 174 -1.76 4.61 3.79
CA ALA A 174 -1.69 5.64 2.76
C ALA A 174 -3.00 6.43 2.64
N ALA A 175 -4.15 5.74 2.60
CA ALA A 175 -5.46 6.37 2.50
C ALA A 175 -5.84 7.15 3.77
N ALA A 176 -5.64 6.55 4.95
CA ALA A 176 -5.96 7.17 6.23
C ALA A 176 -5.09 8.41 6.50
N MET A 177 -3.77 8.31 6.26
CA MET A 177 -2.84 9.45 6.41
C MET A 177 -3.21 10.60 5.48
N GLY A 178 -3.58 10.29 4.23
CA GLY A 178 -4.04 11.29 3.27
C GLY A 178 -5.31 11.99 3.74
N ALA A 179 -6.32 11.23 4.15
CA ALA A 179 -7.58 11.77 4.66
C ALA A 179 -7.37 12.67 5.90
N LEU A 180 -6.56 12.20 6.86
CA LEU A 180 -6.21 12.95 8.07
C LEU A 180 -5.49 14.26 7.76
N ALA A 181 -4.50 14.21 6.86
CA ALA A 181 -3.77 15.40 6.43
C ALA A 181 -4.67 16.39 5.68
N GLY A 182 -5.62 15.90 4.89
CA GLY A 182 -6.65 16.71 4.22
C GLY A 182 -7.70 17.30 5.16
N GLY A 183 -7.74 16.87 6.43
CA GLY A 183 -8.72 17.35 7.41
C GLY A 183 -10.06 16.62 7.36
N GLY A 184 -10.10 15.41 6.78
CA GLY A 184 -11.28 14.57 6.72
C GLY A 184 -11.84 14.20 8.11
N SER A 185 -13.14 13.98 8.17
CA SER A 185 -13.82 13.50 9.36
C SER A 185 -13.43 12.04 9.71
N ASN A 186 -13.78 11.59 10.89
CA ASN A 186 -13.56 10.18 11.25
C ASN A 186 -14.32 9.22 10.31
N GLU A 187 -15.49 9.63 9.80
CA GLU A 187 -16.25 8.87 8.83
C GLU A 187 -15.55 8.79 7.48
N ASP A 188 -14.99 9.91 6.99
CA ASP A 188 -14.21 9.94 5.74
C ASP A 188 -12.98 9.04 5.84
N VAL A 189 -12.26 9.10 6.97
CA VAL A 189 -11.12 8.21 7.25
C VAL A 189 -11.55 6.75 7.25
N ALA A 190 -12.69 6.40 7.87
CA ALA A 190 -13.20 5.03 7.91
C ALA A 190 -13.56 4.53 6.50
N ARG A 191 -14.22 5.36 5.66
CA ARG A 191 -14.55 5.04 4.27
C ARG A 191 -13.28 4.82 3.43
N LEU A 192 -12.29 5.69 3.56
CA LEU A 192 -11.03 5.58 2.82
C LEU A 192 -10.18 4.39 3.30
N ARG A 193 -10.24 4.01 4.56
CA ARG A 193 -9.65 2.75 5.05
C ARG A 193 -10.34 1.52 4.42
N ALA A 194 -11.67 1.53 4.33
CA ALA A 194 -12.42 0.46 3.69
C ALA A 194 -12.11 0.36 2.19
N TYR A 195 -12.02 1.50 1.49
CA TYR A 195 -11.51 1.55 0.12
C TYR A 195 -10.15 0.88 -0.01
N ALA A 196 -9.19 1.32 0.80
CA ALA A 196 -7.81 0.89 0.70
C ALA A 196 -7.58 -0.58 1.11
N LEU A 197 -8.34 -1.08 2.09
CA LEU A 197 -8.33 -2.49 2.45
C LEU A 197 -8.73 -3.36 1.26
N ASN A 198 -9.90 -3.07 0.67
CA ASN A 198 -10.40 -3.84 -0.46
C ASN A 198 -9.46 -3.73 -1.68
N LEU A 199 -8.91 -2.54 -1.93
CA LEU A 199 -7.96 -2.32 -3.01
C LEU A 199 -6.65 -3.08 -2.80
N GLY A 200 -6.10 -3.07 -1.57
CA GLY A 200 -4.86 -3.78 -1.24
C GLY A 200 -5.01 -5.29 -1.35
N MET A 201 -6.16 -5.84 -0.92
CA MET A 201 -6.49 -7.25 -1.10
C MET A 201 -6.65 -7.60 -2.58
N ALA A 202 -7.37 -6.77 -3.35
CA ALA A 202 -7.51 -6.97 -4.80
C ALA A 202 -6.15 -6.91 -5.52
N PHE A 203 -5.27 -6.00 -5.09
CA PHE A 203 -3.92 -5.86 -5.63
C PHE A 203 -3.12 -7.15 -5.44
N GLN A 204 -3.10 -7.73 -4.23
CA GLN A 204 -2.35 -8.95 -3.96
C GLN A 204 -2.90 -10.13 -4.77
N HIS A 205 -4.22 -10.34 -4.79
CA HIS A 205 -4.81 -11.38 -5.64
C HIS A 205 -4.49 -11.18 -7.13
N THR A 206 -4.32 -9.94 -7.58
CA THR A 206 -3.91 -9.66 -8.96
C THR A 206 -2.45 -10.03 -9.20
N ASP A 207 -1.54 -9.72 -8.26
CA ASP A 207 -0.13 -10.11 -8.34
C ASP A 207 0.00 -11.64 -8.36
N ASP A 208 -0.72 -12.37 -7.47
CA ASP A 208 -0.71 -13.84 -7.45
C ASP A 208 -1.20 -14.47 -8.78
N LEU A 209 -2.19 -13.84 -9.43
CA LEU A 209 -2.61 -14.28 -10.77
C LEU A 209 -1.53 -14.05 -11.82
N GLN A 210 -0.69 -13.02 -11.68
CA GLN A 210 0.40 -12.73 -12.59
C GLN A 210 1.54 -13.72 -12.44
N ASP A 211 1.84 -14.03 -11.21
CA ASP A 211 2.96 -14.89 -10.86
C ASP A 211 2.60 -16.39 -10.95
N GLY A 212 1.29 -16.70 -11.00
CA GLY A 212 0.78 -18.07 -11.04
C GLY A 212 0.78 -18.76 -9.67
N ASP A 213 0.89 -17.98 -8.60
CA ASP A 213 1.07 -18.44 -7.21
C ASP A 213 -0.21 -18.40 -6.38
N SER A 214 -1.37 -18.16 -7.03
CA SER A 214 -2.65 -18.05 -6.31
C SER A 214 -2.98 -19.32 -5.52
N PRO A 215 -3.31 -19.21 -4.21
CA PRO A 215 -3.75 -20.35 -3.40
C PRO A 215 -5.17 -20.82 -3.78
N TYR A 216 -5.89 -20.07 -4.62
CA TYR A 216 -7.24 -20.36 -5.08
C TYR A 216 -7.25 -20.68 -6.58
N PRO A 217 -8.30 -21.38 -7.09
CA PRO A 217 -8.51 -21.55 -8.52
C PRO A 217 -8.55 -20.18 -9.24
N VAL A 218 -7.96 -20.12 -10.43
CA VAL A 218 -7.82 -18.85 -11.21
C VAL A 218 -9.15 -18.10 -11.35
N GLU A 219 -10.24 -18.80 -11.62
CA GLU A 219 -11.55 -18.17 -11.80
C GLU A 219 -12.12 -17.62 -10.50
N GLU A 220 -11.90 -18.32 -9.39
CA GLU A 220 -12.27 -17.84 -8.05
C GLU A 220 -11.48 -16.59 -7.68
N THR A 221 -10.17 -16.59 -7.94
CA THR A 221 -9.32 -15.42 -7.70
C THR A 221 -9.75 -14.22 -8.53
N ARG A 222 -10.08 -14.44 -9.82
CA ARG A 222 -10.64 -13.38 -10.67
C ARG A 222 -11.93 -12.79 -10.10
N GLN A 223 -12.84 -13.64 -9.64
CA GLN A 223 -14.08 -13.20 -9.03
C GLN A 223 -13.83 -12.42 -7.74
N LYS A 224 -12.89 -12.85 -6.89
CA LYS A 224 -12.46 -12.11 -5.69
C LYS A 224 -11.95 -10.72 -6.06
N VAL A 225 -11.07 -10.60 -7.08
CA VAL A 225 -10.54 -9.31 -7.55
C VAL A 225 -11.67 -8.37 -7.98
N VAL A 226 -12.65 -8.86 -8.76
CA VAL A 226 -13.79 -8.05 -9.20
C VAL A 226 -14.63 -7.58 -8.01
N CYS A 227 -14.98 -8.47 -7.09
CA CYS A 227 -15.79 -8.15 -5.92
C CYS A 227 -15.09 -7.15 -4.99
N LEU A 228 -13.81 -7.36 -4.70
CA LEU A 228 -13.02 -6.48 -3.86
C LEU A 228 -12.88 -5.08 -4.49
N THR A 229 -12.64 -5.01 -5.80
CA THR A 229 -12.55 -3.72 -6.49
C THR A 229 -13.87 -2.98 -6.50
N ALA A 230 -14.99 -3.68 -6.72
CA ALA A 230 -16.32 -3.08 -6.62
C ALA A 230 -16.62 -2.57 -5.20
N ALA A 231 -16.23 -3.33 -4.17
CA ALA A 231 -16.35 -2.91 -2.78
C ALA A 231 -15.46 -1.70 -2.45
N ALA A 232 -14.24 -1.64 -3.00
CA ALA A 232 -13.38 -0.48 -2.87
C ALA A 232 -14.05 0.78 -3.47
N ILE A 233 -14.56 0.70 -4.70
CA ILE A 233 -15.22 1.84 -5.35
C ILE A 233 -16.47 2.27 -4.58
N ALA A 234 -17.28 1.32 -4.11
CA ALA A 234 -18.49 1.61 -3.33
C ALA A 234 -18.18 2.28 -1.97
N ALA A 235 -17.02 2.04 -1.40
CA ALA A 235 -16.60 2.71 -0.16
C ALA A 235 -16.32 4.22 -0.34
N LEU A 236 -16.16 4.69 -1.57
CA LEU A 236 -15.95 6.11 -1.89
C LEU A 236 -17.24 6.93 -1.84
N ASP A 237 -18.41 6.29 -1.82
CA ASP A 237 -19.70 6.97 -1.80
C ASP A 237 -19.86 7.81 -0.52
N GLY A 238 -20.33 9.05 -0.70
CA GLY A 238 -20.57 9.99 0.41
C GLY A 238 -19.33 10.74 0.89
N LEU A 239 -18.17 10.58 0.27
CA LEU A 239 -17.02 11.45 0.51
C LEU A 239 -17.25 12.86 -0.04
N PRO A 240 -16.78 13.91 0.65
CA PRO A 240 -17.10 15.31 0.30
C PRO A 240 -16.35 15.85 -0.92
N GLY A 241 -15.23 15.23 -1.31
CA GLY A 241 -14.33 15.73 -2.37
C GLY A 241 -14.35 14.87 -3.64
N ASP A 242 -13.35 15.10 -4.50
CA ASP A 242 -13.22 14.36 -5.77
C ASP A 242 -12.65 12.95 -5.53
N THR A 243 -13.46 11.95 -5.80
CA THR A 243 -13.12 10.53 -5.66
C THR A 243 -12.68 9.87 -6.98
N ALA A 244 -12.82 10.57 -8.12
CA ALA A 244 -12.51 10.00 -9.43
C ALA A 244 -11.08 9.46 -9.56
N PRO A 245 -10.03 10.12 -9.01
CA PRO A 245 -8.67 9.57 -9.06
C PRO A 245 -8.52 8.22 -8.35
N LEU A 246 -9.23 8.01 -7.23
CA LEU A 246 -9.22 6.75 -6.49
C LEU A 246 -9.97 5.66 -7.25
N ALA A 247 -11.12 5.96 -7.84
CA ALA A 247 -11.89 5.02 -8.65
C ALA A 247 -11.08 4.56 -9.88
N VAL A 248 -10.45 5.51 -10.59
CA VAL A 248 -9.56 5.20 -11.74
C VAL A 248 -8.37 4.35 -11.31
N LEU A 249 -7.80 4.58 -10.13
CA LEU A 249 -6.68 3.78 -9.63
C LEU A 249 -7.13 2.33 -9.37
N ALA A 250 -8.30 2.13 -8.76
CA ALA A 250 -8.87 0.81 -8.53
C ALA A 250 -9.14 0.05 -9.85
N GLU A 251 -9.76 0.73 -10.81
CA GLU A 251 -10.01 0.15 -12.15
C GLU A 251 -8.70 -0.26 -12.86
N ARG A 252 -7.64 0.53 -12.74
CA ARG A 252 -6.35 0.24 -13.37
C ARG A 252 -5.69 -1.01 -12.81
N ILE A 253 -5.78 -1.26 -11.51
CA ILE A 253 -5.22 -2.46 -10.89
C ILE A 253 -5.87 -3.70 -11.51
N VAL A 254 -7.20 -3.69 -11.66
CA VAL A 254 -7.94 -4.82 -12.22
C VAL A 254 -7.73 -4.95 -13.74
N ALA A 255 -7.70 -3.83 -14.47
CA ALA A 255 -7.55 -3.84 -15.93
C ALA A 255 -6.23 -4.46 -16.39
N THR A 256 -5.22 -4.48 -15.52
CA THR A 256 -3.94 -5.13 -15.81
C THR A 256 -4.10 -6.63 -16.08
N TYR A 257 -5.15 -7.25 -15.53
CA TYR A 257 -5.39 -8.70 -15.64
C TYR A 257 -6.68 -9.12 -16.34
N HIS A 258 -7.66 -8.26 -16.39
CA HIS A 258 -8.96 -8.58 -16.99
C HIS A 258 -9.49 -7.38 -17.81
N PRO A 259 -9.09 -7.25 -19.08
CA PRO A 259 -9.53 -6.13 -19.93
C PRO A 259 -11.05 -5.98 -20.05
N SER A 260 -11.82 -7.08 -19.89
CA SER A 260 -13.28 -7.08 -19.89
C SER A 260 -13.94 -6.84 -18.52
N ALA A 261 -13.17 -6.87 -17.42
CA ALA A 261 -13.68 -6.73 -16.05
C ALA A 261 -14.32 -5.36 -15.76
N LYS A 262 -14.03 -4.34 -16.57
CA LYS A 262 -14.66 -3.02 -16.43
C LYS A 262 -16.19 -3.09 -16.42
N CYS A 263 -16.78 -3.97 -17.26
CA CYS A 263 -18.23 -4.18 -17.31
C CYS A 263 -18.76 -4.90 -16.07
N ASP A 264 -17.99 -5.83 -15.52
CA ASP A 264 -18.39 -6.64 -14.37
C ASP A 264 -18.24 -5.89 -13.06
N ILE A 265 -17.24 -5.03 -12.93
CA ILE A 265 -17.05 -4.10 -11.80
C ILE A 265 -18.22 -3.11 -11.73
N ILE A 266 -18.62 -2.52 -12.86
CA ILE A 266 -19.74 -1.59 -12.90
C ILE A 266 -21.05 -2.29 -12.47
N LYS A 267 -21.30 -3.52 -12.92
CA LYS A 267 -22.46 -4.31 -12.50
C LYS A 267 -22.41 -4.68 -11.02
N ALA A 268 -21.24 -5.08 -10.50
CA ALA A 268 -21.05 -5.44 -9.10
C ALA A 268 -21.19 -4.23 -8.17
N SER A 269 -20.63 -3.08 -8.53
CA SER A 269 -20.80 -1.84 -7.74
C SER A 269 -22.25 -1.37 -7.69
N PHE A 270 -22.98 -1.47 -8.82
CA PHE A 270 -24.41 -1.13 -8.87
C PHE A 270 -25.26 -2.06 -7.98
N SER A 271 -24.93 -3.36 -7.93
CA SER A 271 -25.59 -4.33 -7.07
C SER A 271 -25.35 -4.09 -5.58
N LEU A 272 -24.14 -3.68 -5.19
CA LEU A 272 -23.79 -3.35 -3.81
C LEU A 272 -24.48 -2.07 -3.33
N THR A 273 -24.52 -1.03 -4.17
CA THR A 273 -25.18 0.23 -3.84
C THR A 273 -26.71 0.06 -3.70
N THR A 274 -27.31 -0.83 -4.50
CA THR A 274 -28.75 -1.12 -4.44
C THR A 274 -29.12 -1.93 -3.18
N LYS A 275 -28.29 -2.89 -2.77
CA LYS A 275 -28.48 -3.64 -1.53
C LYS A 275 -28.38 -2.73 -0.29
N ARG A 276 -27.41 -1.83 -0.23
CA ARG A 276 -27.22 -0.89 0.88
C ARG A 276 -28.41 0.06 1.03
N LYS A 277 -28.91 0.63 -0.07
CA LYS A 277 -30.13 1.48 -0.05
C LYS A 277 -31.39 0.73 0.37
N ALA A 278 -31.46 -0.59 0.13
CA ALA A 278 -32.59 -1.40 0.57
C ALA A 278 -32.49 -1.72 2.09
N GLU A 279 -31.31 -1.87 2.65
CA GLU A 279 -31.10 -2.10 4.08
C GLU A 279 -31.31 -0.82 4.91
N ASP A 280 -30.84 0.34 4.41
CA ASP A 280 -31.05 1.64 5.07
C ASP A 280 -32.51 2.13 5.00
N GLY A 281 -33.28 1.68 4.01
CA GLY A 281 -34.71 2.02 3.84
C GLY A 281 -35.69 1.24 4.74
N TYR A 282 -35.20 0.27 5.55
CA TYR A 282 -36.04 -0.53 6.46
C TYR A 282 -35.96 -0.06 7.92
N GLN A 283 -35.25 1.02 8.23
CA GLN A 283 -35.11 1.63 9.56
C GLN A 283 -35.81 3.01 9.66
N GLY A 284 -36.78 3.30 8.81
CA GLY A 284 -37.63 4.51 8.85
C GLY A 284 -39.06 4.22 9.30
#